data_61b8122c9830e0e8192be65ce0fac6c1
#
_entry.id   61b8122c9830e0e8192be65ce0fac6c1
#
_cell.length_a   1.000
_cell.length_b   1.000
_cell.length_c   1.000
_cell.angle_alpha   90.00
_cell.angle_beta   90.00
_cell.angle_gamma   90.00
#
_symmetry.space_group_name_H-M   'P 1'
#
loop_
_entity.id
_entity.type
_entity.pdbx_description
1 polymer ?
#
loop_
_entity_poly.entity_id
_entity_poly.type
_entity_poly.pdbx_seq_one_letter_code
_entity_poly.pdbx_strand_id
1 'polypeptide(L)'
;PSYVRPGIRKCAKNRALSRKLGEIADKVTEKKLDGNITEVLTNSAEYGVINQTEFFDHAVAKESNIAGYYVIAPGDFVYNPRISATAPVGPIRRNTLGIHGVMSPLYTVFRLTDAVDGTYLSHFFKTNGWHGFMKLEGNSGARSDRFSIGDATFFEMPIPVPSSSEQHAIGSFFSRLDDLITLHQRKRLWFAK
;
A
#
# COMPACT_ATOMS: atom_id res chain seq x y z
N PRO A 1 56.10 5.53 22.81
CA PRO A 1 55.29 5.59 21.60
C PRO A 1 53.82 5.45 22.01
N SER A 2 53.12 6.60 22.02
CA SER A 2 51.69 6.71 22.37
C SER A 2 50.87 6.27 21.15
N TYR A 3 50.12 5.20 21.32
CA TYR A 3 49.19 4.68 20.32
C TYR A 3 47.92 5.52 20.34
N VAL A 4 47.74 6.39 19.34
CA VAL A 4 46.51 7.16 19.12
C VAL A 4 45.46 6.23 18.47
N ARG A 5 44.40 5.87 19.19
CA ARG A 5 43.26 5.14 18.63
C ARG A 5 42.59 6.01 17.58
N PRO A 6 42.29 5.50 16.35
CA PRO A 6 41.48 6.23 15.40
C PRO A 6 40.09 6.43 15.98
N GLY A 7 39.65 7.70 16.01
CA GLY A 7 38.33 8.07 16.51
C GLY A 7 37.22 7.35 15.75
N ILE A 8 36.39 6.64 16.49
CA ILE A 8 35.11 6.11 16.00
C ILE A 8 34.30 7.31 15.53
N ARG A 9 34.19 7.48 14.21
CA ARG A 9 33.24 8.44 13.65
C ARG A 9 31.87 8.07 14.20
N LYS A 10 31.29 8.93 15.05
CA LYS A 10 29.89 8.85 15.43
C LYS A 10 29.09 8.87 14.13
N CYS A 11 28.59 7.71 13.75
CA CYS A 11 27.59 7.62 12.68
C CYS A 11 26.42 8.50 13.15
N ALA A 12 26.26 9.67 12.55
CA ALA A 12 25.08 10.49 12.78
C ALA A 12 23.90 9.59 12.46
N LYS A 13 23.07 9.27 13.48
CA LYS A 13 21.81 8.58 13.27
C LYS A 13 20.94 9.52 12.43
N ASN A 14 21.02 9.42 11.11
CA ASN A 14 19.99 9.93 10.22
C ASN A 14 18.72 9.13 10.55
N ARG A 15 18.02 9.59 11.57
CA ARG A 15 16.70 9.08 11.89
C ARG A 15 15.80 9.62 10.79
N ALA A 16 15.29 8.75 9.92
CA ALA A 16 14.30 9.14 8.92
C ALA A 16 13.24 10.01 9.60
N LEU A 17 12.95 11.17 9.02
CA LEU A 17 11.94 12.07 9.55
C LEU A 17 10.59 11.33 9.45
N SER A 18 9.90 11.17 10.57
CA SER A 18 8.56 10.61 10.56
C SER A 18 7.56 11.71 10.23
N ARG A 19 6.72 11.49 9.21
CA ARG A 19 5.62 12.39 8.82
C ARG A 19 4.28 11.65 8.98
N LYS A 20 3.21 12.37 9.24
CA LYS A 20 1.87 11.79 9.23
C LYS A 20 1.47 11.43 7.80
N LEU A 21 0.73 10.35 7.62
CA LEU A 21 0.23 9.97 6.29
C LEU A 21 -0.52 11.13 5.61
N GLY A 22 -1.34 11.89 6.34
CA GLY A 22 -2.06 13.05 5.82
C GLY A 22 -1.21 14.25 5.44
N GLU A 23 0.10 14.24 5.74
CA GLU A 23 1.04 15.26 5.25
C GLU A 23 1.67 14.90 3.91
N ILE A 24 1.53 13.64 3.48
CA ILE A 24 2.15 13.09 2.27
C ILE A 24 1.15 12.44 1.33
N ALA A 25 -0.13 12.40 1.71
CA ALA A 25 -1.18 11.82 0.90
C ALA A 25 -2.54 12.46 1.20
N ASP A 26 -3.35 12.59 0.16
CA ASP A 26 -4.72 13.07 0.23
C ASP A 26 -5.71 11.91 0.07
N LYS A 27 -6.81 11.94 0.83
CA LYS A 27 -7.89 10.97 0.66
C LYS A 27 -8.58 11.19 -0.67
N VAL A 28 -8.74 10.12 -1.47
CA VAL A 28 -9.52 10.15 -2.69
C VAL A 28 -10.99 9.98 -2.34
N THR A 29 -11.80 10.99 -2.70
CA THR A 29 -13.25 11.01 -2.49
C THR A 29 -14.03 11.18 -3.78
N GLU A 30 -13.33 11.25 -4.92
CA GLU A 30 -13.92 11.33 -6.25
C GLU A 30 -14.79 10.11 -6.50
N LYS A 31 -16.07 10.34 -6.79
CA LYS A 31 -17.03 9.29 -7.09
C LYS A 31 -17.24 9.17 -8.59
N LYS A 32 -17.58 7.96 -9.03
CA LYS A 32 -18.01 7.71 -10.39
C LYS A 32 -19.28 8.53 -10.68
N LEU A 33 -19.17 9.54 -11.56
CA LEU A 33 -20.27 10.41 -11.95
C LEU A 33 -20.81 10.06 -13.35
N ASP A 34 -20.00 9.42 -14.21
CA ASP A 34 -20.32 9.07 -15.58
C ASP A 34 -19.90 7.65 -15.96
N GLY A 35 -20.48 7.11 -17.04
CA GLY A 35 -20.36 5.71 -17.42
C GLY A 35 -19.01 5.25 -17.99
N ASN A 36 -17.98 6.11 -18.03
CA ASN A 36 -16.76 5.85 -18.78
C ASN A 36 -15.76 4.90 -18.10
N ILE A 37 -15.85 4.72 -16.76
CA ILE A 37 -14.96 3.80 -16.01
C ILE A 37 -15.80 2.61 -15.56
N THR A 38 -15.56 1.45 -16.16
CA THR A 38 -16.33 0.21 -15.90
C THR A 38 -15.55 -0.81 -15.06
N GLU A 39 -14.23 -0.67 -15.01
CA GLU A 39 -13.36 -1.61 -14.33
C GLU A 39 -13.55 -1.56 -12.81
N VAL A 40 -14.05 -2.62 -12.24
CA VAL A 40 -14.19 -2.76 -10.78
C VAL A 40 -12.95 -3.42 -10.22
N LEU A 41 -12.24 -2.67 -9.37
CA LEU A 41 -11.00 -3.13 -8.75
C LEU A 41 -11.24 -3.55 -7.29
N THR A 42 -10.41 -4.45 -6.81
CA THR A 42 -10.37 -4.89 -5.42
C THR A 42 -8.93 -4.92 -4.91
N ASN A 43 -8.73 -4.87 -3.59
CA ASN A 43 -7.42 -4.98 -2.98
C ASN A 43 -7.30 -6.31 -2.24
N SER A 44 -6.54 -7.25 -2.81
CA SER A 44 -6.19 -8.53 -2.20
C SER A 44 -4.94 -8.39 -1.32
N ALA A 45 -4.89 -9.10 -0.20
CA ALA A 45 -3.70 -9.17 0.64
C ALA A 45 -2.51 -9.84 -0.10
N GLU A 46 -2.81 -10.82 -0.95
CA GLU A 46 -1.82 -11.62 -1.67
C GLU A 46 -1.45 -11.01 -3.03
N TYR A 47 -2.45 -10.62 -3.82
CA TYR A 47 -2.25 -10.20 -5.22
C TYR A 47 -2.22 -8.68 -5.40
N GLY A 48 -2.48 -7.89 -4.35
CA GLY A 48 -2.54 -6.44 -4.43
C GLY A 48 -3.84 -5.93 -5.06
N VAL A 49 -3.75 -4.78 -5.74
CA VAL A 49 -4.89 -4.25 -6.49
C VAL A 49 -5.03 -5.02 -7.79
N ILE A 50 -6.19 -5.63 -7.99
CA ILE A 50 -6.52 -6.49 -9.14
C ILE A 50 -7.91 -6.18 -9.66
N ASN A 51 -8.18 -6.56 -10.90
CA ASN A 51 -9.52 -6.50 -11.47
C ASN A 51 -10.40 -7.57 -10.81
N GLN A 52 -11.59 -7.18 -10.36
CA GLN A 52 -12.50 -8.07 -9.63
C GLN A 52 -13.02 -9.21 -10.51
N THR A 53 -13.26 -8.93 -11.79
CA THR A 53 -13.79 -9.93 -12.74
C THR A 53 -12.76 -11.00 -13.12
N GLU A 54 -11.48 -10.65 -13.11
CA GLU A 54 -10.39 -11.62 -13.38
C GLU A 54 -10.13 -12.55 -12.19
N PHE A 55 -10.49 -12.12 -10.98
CA PHE A 55 -10.22 -12.87 -9.76
C PHE A 55 -11.40 -13.72 -9.27
N PHE A 56 -12.61 -13.27 -9.55
CA PHE A 56 -13.83 -14.00 -9.19
C PHE A 56 -14.57 -14.39 -10.48
N ASP A 57 -14.92 -15.66 -10.64
CA ASP A 57 -15.67 -16.19 -11.80
C ASP A 57 -17.03 -15.51 -12.04
N HIS A 58 -17.46 -14.61 -11.16
CA HIS A 58 -18.69 -13.86 -11.24
C HIS A 58 -18.46 -12.38 -10.86
N ALA A 59 -19.07 -11.47 -11.60
CA ALA A 59 -19.14 -10.07 -11.25
C ALA A 59 -19.89 -9.89 -9.91
N VAL A 60 -19.12 -9.56 -8.84
CA VAL A 60 -19.68 -9.37 -7.48
C VAL A 60 -20.41 -8.03 -7.38
N ALA A 61 -20.06 -7.06 -8.22
CA ALA A 61 -20.70 -5.75 -8.29
C ALA A 61 -21.61 -5.66 -9.52
N LYS A 62 -22.92 -5.48 -9.29
CA LYS A 62 -23.86 -5.11 -10.36
C LYS A 62 -23.65 -3.64 -10.72
N GLU A 63 -23.81 -3.29 -11.99
CA GLU A 63 -23.64 -1.94 -12.54
C GLU A 63 -24.41 -0.85 -11.77
N SER A 64 -25.61 -1.19 -11.25
CA SER A 64 -26.45 -0.32 -10.42
C SER A 64 -25.83 0.05 -9.06
N ASN A 65 -24.82 -0.68 -8.58
CA ASN A 65 -24.25 -0.48 -7.24
C ASN A 65 -22.93 0.30 -7.26
N ILE A 66 -22.36 0.59 -8.43
CA ILE A 66 -21.04 1.23 -8.57
C ILE A 66 -21.10 2.77 -8.65
N ALA A 67 -22.29 3.37 -8.74
CA ALA A 67 -22.45 4.84 -8.79
C ALA A 67 -21.88 5.55 -7.53
N GLY A 68 -21.78 4.86 -6.39
CA GLY A 68 -21.19 5.37 -5.14
C GLY A 68 -19.73 5.02 -4.94
N TYR A 69 -19.09 4.32 -5.90
CA TYR A 69 -17.70 3.88 -5.78
C TYR A 69 -16.73 5.03 -6.05
N TYR A 70 -15.57 4.95 -5.42
CA TYR A 70 -14.48 5.90 -5.63
C TYR A 70 -13.74 5.58 -6.91
N VAL A 71 -13.37 6.63 -7.65
CA VAL A 71 -12.47 6.52 -8.82
C VAL A 71 -11.04 6.38 -8.31
N ILE A 72 -10.37 5.30 -8.71
CA ILE A 72 -8.97 5.04 -8.40
C ILE A 72 -8.13 5.18 -9.67
N ALA A 73 -7.07 5.97 -9.59
CA ALA A 73 -6.09 6.17 -10.67
C ALA A 73 -4.87 5.23 -10.51
N PRO A 74 -4.09 5.03 -11.58
CA PRO A 74 -2.78 4.41 -11.47
C PRO A 74 -1.91 5.15 -10.45
N GLY A 75 -1.27 4.41 -9.56
CA GLY A 75 -0.42 4.98 -8.52
C GLY A 75 -1.12 5.25 -7.19
N ASP A 76 -2.44 5.32 -7.15
CA ASP A 76 -3.20 5.47 -5.90
C ASP A 76 -3.01 4.25 -4.99
N PHE A 77 -3.10 4.49 -3.69
CA PHE A 77 -3.04 3.45 -2.66
C PHE A 77 -4.43 3.12 -2.13
N VAL A 78 -4.61 1.86 -1.78
CA VAL A 78 -5.88 1.33 -1.26
C VAL A 78 -5.63 0.58 0.03
N TYR A 79 -6.30 1.00 1.10
CA TYR A 79 -6.41 0.23 2.32
C TYR A 79 -7.70 -0.58 2.30
N ASN A 80 -7.58 -1.90 2.47
CA ASN A 80 -8.71 -2.82 2.64
C ASN A 80 -8.80 -3.21 4.13
N PRO A 81 -9.90 -2.87 4.85
CA PRO A 81 -10.04 -3.21 6.25
C PRO A 81 -10.20 -4.72 6.53
N ARG A 82 -10.40 -5.55 5.50
CA ARG A 82 -10.55 -7.00 5.69
C ARG A 82 -9.25 -7.62 6.19
N ILE A 83 -9.34 -8.29 7.34
CA ILE A 83 -8.20 -8.96 7.97
C ILE A 83 -8.06 -10.40 7.48
N SER A 84 -6.82 -10.88 7.49
CA SER A 84 -6.47 -12.27 7.18
C SER A 84 -5.23 -12.68 7.99
N ALA A 85 -4.85 -13.94 7.93
CA ALA A 85 -3.62 -14.43 8.57
C ALA A 85 -2.37 -13.66 8.09
N THR A 86 -2.31 -13.28 6.81
CA THR A 86 -1.21 -12.53 6.20
C THR A 86 -1.35 -11.01 6.30
N ALA A 87 -2.54 -10.51 6.63
CA ALA A 87 -2.82 -9.08 6.79
C ALA A 87 -3.69 -8.82 8.04
N PRO A 88 -3.12 -8.90 9.25
CA PRO A 88 -3.87 -8.87 10.51
C PRO A 88 -4.50 -7.52 10.84
N VAL A 89 -4.14 -6.45 10.14
CA VAL A 89 -4.75 -5.11 10.24
C VAL A 89 -5.33 -4.65 8.89
N GLY A 90 -5.49 -5.58 7.93
CA GLY A 90 -5.85 -5.29 6.54
C GLY A 90 -4.63 -4.89 5.68
N PRO A 91 -4.65 -5.12 4.37
CA PRO A 91 -3.55 -4.74 3.49
C PRO A 91 -3.67 -3.30 2.98
N ILE A 92 -2.53 -2.63 2.79
CA ILE A 92 -2.39 -1.42 1.97
C ILE A 92 -1.61 -1.79 0.72
N ARG A 93 -2.16 -1.51 -0.47
CA ARG A 93 -1.52 -1.81 -1.76
C ARG A 93 -1.68 -0.65 -2.72
N ARG A 94 -0.74 -0.53 -3.64
CA ARG A 94 -0.74 0.48 -4.71
C ARG A 94 -1.43 -0.07 -5.97
N ASN A 95 -2.20 0.76 -6.66
CA ASN A 95 -2.68 0.44 -8.00
C ASN A 95 -1.51 0.50 -9.00
N THR A 96 -1.04 -0.66 -9.43
CA THR A 96 0.05 -0.83 -10.41
C THR A 96 -0.44 -1.35 -11.75
N LEU A 97 -1.76 -1.43 -11.96
CA LEU A 97 -2.36 -1.98 -13.19
C LEU A 97 -2.23 -1.04 -14.40
N GLY A 98 -1.87 0.23 -14.17
CA GLY A 98 -1.77 1.22 -15.25
C GLY A 98 -3.12 1.71 -15.79
N ILE A 99 -4.24 1.31 -15.17
CA ILE A 99 -5.60 1.68 -15.56
C ILE A 99 -6.34 2.37 -14.42
N HIS A 100 -7.32 3.20 -14.80
CA HIS A 100 -8.32 3.70 -13.86
C HIS A 100 -9.37 2.63 -13.61
N GLY A 101 -9.97 2.66 -12.44
CA GLY A 101 -11.06 1.78 -12.08
C GLY A 101 -11.93 2.38 -10.99
N VAL A 102 -12.90 1.63 -10.53
CA VAL A 102 -13.75 2.01 -9.40
C VAL A 102 -13.55 1.03 -8.24
N MET A 103 -13.58 1.57 -7.02
CA MET A 103 -13.32 0.84 -5.78
C MET A 103 -14.47 1.05 -4.79
N SER A 104 -14.89 -0.02 -4.13
CA SER A 104 -15.94 0.04 -3.10
C SER A 104 -15.62 1.09 -2.02
N PRO A 105 -16.60 1.87 -1.55
CA PRO A 105 -16.42 2.84 -0.46
C PRO A 105 -16.09 2.21 0.90
N LEU A 106 -16.08 0.89 0.99
CA LEU A 106 -15.55 0.18 2.16
C LEU A 106 -14.03 0.28 2.30
N TYR A 107 -13.33 0.65 1.22
CA TYR A 107 -11.89 0.84 1.22
C TYR A 107 -11.54 2.31 1.43
N THR A 108 -10.39 2.58 2.05
CA THR A 108 -9.81 3.93 2.07
C THR A 108 -8.84 4.05 0.92
N VAL A 109 -9.15 4.95 -0.03
CA VAL A 109 -8.28 5.25 -1.17
C VAL A 109 -7.54 6.55 -0.90
N PHE A 110 -6.24 6.59 -1.18
CA PHE A 110 -5.44 7.80 -1.03
C PHE A 110 -4.39 7.96 -2.13
N ARG A 111 -4.13 9.19 -2.49
CA ARG A 111 -3.19 9.62 -3.52
C ARG A 111 -2.02 10.33 -2.88
N LEU A 112 -0.80 9.97 -3.28
CA LEU A 112 0.40 10.61 -2.77
C LEU A 112 0.56 12.02 -3.34
N THR A 113 1.13 12.90 -2.52
CA THR A 113 1.75 14.14 -2.97
C THR A 113 3.19 13.87 -3.44
N ASP A 114 3.86 14.88 -3.99
CA ASP A 114 5.27 14.77 -4.42
C ASP A 114 6.27 14.62 -3.27
N ALA A 115 5.79 14.58 -2.02
CA ALA A 115 6.62 14.52 -0.82
C ALA A 115 7.25 13.15 -0.57
N VAL A 116 6.74 12.09 -1.20
CA VAL A 116 7.20 10.71 -0.99
C VAL A 116 7.17 9.90 -2.30
N ASP A 117 8.20 9.06 -2.47
CA ASP A 117 8.26 8.14 -3.60
C ASP A 117 7.27 6.98 -3.42
N GLY A 118 6.39 6.78 -4.43
CA GLY A 118 5.34 5.76 -4.36
C GLY A 118 5.88 4.32 -4.39
N THR A 119 7.04 4.09 -4.99
CA THR A 119 7.67 2.76 -5.03
C THR A 119 8.25 2.42 -3.66
N TYR A 120 8.95 3.39 -3.03
CA TYR A 120 9.39 3.27 -1.65
C TYR A 120 8.23 2.95 -0.71
N LEU A 121 7.15 3.74 -0.76
CA LEU A 121 6.00 3.58 0.12
C LEU A 121 5.26 2.26 -0.13
N SER A 122 5.21 1.78 -1.37
CA SER A 122 4.65 0.47 -1.72
C SER A 122 5.40 -0.67 -1.01
N HIS A 123 6.74 -0.59 -0.92
CA HIS A 123 7.55 -1.57 -0.18
C HIS A 123 7.41 -1.40 1.33
N PHE A 124 7.32 -0.17 1.83
CA PHE A 124 7.08 0.07 3.26
C PHE A 124 5.78 -0.59 3.71
N PHE A 125 4.68 -0.48 2.97
CA PHE A 125 3.40 -1.10 3.31
C PHE A 125 3.37 -2.63 3.15
N LYS A 126 4.38 -3.23 2.52
CA LYS A 126 4.57 -4.69 2.56
C LYS A 126 5.19 -5.18 3.88
N THR A 127 5.77 -4.27 4.69
CA THR A 127 6.32 -4.58 6.01
C THR A 127 5.22 -4.52 7.08
N ASN A 128 5.58 -4.88 8.32
CA ASN A 128 4.70 -4.73 9.49
C ASN A 128 5.01 -3.47 10.33
N GLY A 129 5.87 -2.57 9.83
CA GLY A 129 6.31 -1.38 10.57
C GLY A 129 5.19 -0.40 10.95
N TRP A 130 4.08 -0.41 10.24
CA TRP A 130 2.89 0.41 10.48
C TRP A 130 1.79 -0.31 11.29
N HIS A 131 1.90 -1.64 11.47
CA HIS A 131 0.89 -2.44 12.17
C HIS A 131 0.75 -2.07 13.65
N GLY A 132 1.85 -1.62 14.29
CA GLY A 132 1.83 -1.18 15.68
C GLY A 132 0.89 -0.01 15.92
N PHE A 133 0.95 1.00 15.05
CA PHE A 133 0.04 2.14 15.06
C PHE A 133 -1.41 1.67 14.86
N MET A 134 -1.68 0.86 13.84
CA MET A 134 -3.02 0.38 13.56
C MET A 134 -3.63 -0.35 14.77
N LYS A 135 -2.87 -1.24 15.40
CA LYS A 135 -3.34 -1.99 16.58
C LYS A 135 -3.57 -1.13 17.82
N LEU A 136 -2.84 -0.02 17.95
CA LEU A 136 -3.00 0.92 19.05
C LEU A 136 -4.25 1.79 18.87
N GLU A 137 -4.46 2.30 17.66
CA GLU A 137 -5.45 3.33 17.36
C GLU A 137 -6.77 2.75 16.81
N GLY A 138 -6.78 1.51 16.36
CA GLY A 138 -7.95 0.83 15.83
C GLY A 138 -8.31 -0.41 16.63
N ASN A 139 -9.34 -1.10 16.18
CA ASN A 139 -9.79 -2.34 16.80
C ASN A 139 -10.36 -3.32 15.75
N SER A 140 -10.55 -4.57 16.15
CA SER A 140 -11.12 -5.60 15.27
C SER A 140 -12.62 -5.44 15.02
N GLY A 141 -13.24 -4.36 15.53
CA GLY A 141 -14.65 -4.06 15.32
C GLY A 141 -15.62 -5.15 15.83
N ALA A 142 -16.92 -4.91 15.63
CA ALA A 142 -17.97 -5.88 15.96
C ALA A 142 -17.99 -7.10 15.00
N ARG A 143 -17.36 -6.94 13.81
CA ARG A 143 -17.18 -8.01 12.83
C ARG A 143 -15.74 -8.49 12.91
N SER A 144 -15.56 -9.75 13.27
CA SER A 144 -14.23 -10.37 13.45
C SER A 144 -13.37 -10.45 12.17
N ASP A 145 -13.98 -10.18 10.99
CA ASP A 145 -13.30 -10.21 9.68
C ASP A 145 -12.81 -8.84 9.19
N ARG A 146 -13.05 -7.77 9.98
CA ARG A 146 -12.66 -6.40 9.59
C ARG A 146 -12.01 -5.64 10.73
N PHE A 147 -10.99 -4.88 10.35
CA PHE A 147 -10.34 -3.91 11.22
C PHE A 147 -11.07 -2.56 11.13
N SER A 148 -11.33 -1.93 12.25
CA SER A 148 -12.03 -0.65 12.34
C SER A 148 -11.05 0.44 12.78
N ILE A 149 -10.90 1.47 11.95
CA ILE A 149 -10.15 2.69 12.24
C ILE A 149 -10.83 3.85 11.52
N GLY A 150 -10.99 4.98 12.19
CA GLY A 150 -11.54 6.19 11.57
C GLY A 150 -10.56 6.82 10.58
N ASP A 151 -11.09 7.45 9.51
CA ASP A 151 -10.24 8.09 8.49
C ASP A 151 -9.28 9.12 9.10
N ALA A 152 -9.76 10.00 9.97
CA ALA A 152 -8.92 11.02 10.61
C ALA A 152 -7.74 10.39 11.36
N THR A 153 -8.00 9.31 12.11
CA THR A 153 -6.97 8.56 12.82
C THR A 153 -6.04 7.81 11.87
N PHE A 154 -6.58 7.23 10.78
CA PHE A 154 -5.78 6.53 9.79
C PHE A 154 -4.73 7.46 9.14
N PHE A 155 -5.11 8.71 8.84
CA PHE A 155 -4.20 9.70 8.26
C PHE A 155 -3.19 10.30 9.27
N GLU A 156 -3.32 10.05 10.57
CA GLU A 156 -2.30 10.33 11.60
C GLU A 156 -1.17 9.30 11.63
N MET A 157 -1.26 8.22 10.84
CA MET A 157 -0.25 7.14 10.82
C MET A 157 1.15 7.69 10.55
N PRO A 158 2.14 7.41 11.45
CA PRO A 158 3.50 7.86 11.27
C PRO A 158 4.22 7.06 10.17
N ILE A 159 4.66 7.73 9.13
CA ILE A 159 5.39 7.17 8.01
C ILE A 159 6.84 7.65 8.06
N PRO A 160 7.84 6.76 8.12
CA PRO A 160 9.24 7.16 7.98
C PRO A 160 9.48 7.66 6.55
N VAL A 161 9.97 8.88 6.41
CA VAL A 161 10.28 9.52 5.13
C VAL A 161 11.77 9.85 5.10
N PRO A 162 12.62 8.96 4.59
CA PRO A 162 14.05 9.24 4.38
C PRO A 162 14.25 10.33 3.32
N SER A 163 15.50 10.70 3.06
CA SER A 163 15.83 11.59 1.94
C SER A 163 15.35 11.01 0.60
N SER A 164 15.05 11.85 -0.38
CA SER A 164 14.57 11.41 -1.70
C SER A 164 15.52 10.40 -2.36
N SER A 165 16.84 10.59 -2.21
CA SER A 165 17.84 9.65 -2.71
C SER A 165 17.78 8.28 -2.03
N GLU A 166 17.54 8.24 -0.72
CA GLU A 166 17.38 7.00 0.03
C GLU A 166 16.06 6.30 -0.33
N GLN A 167 14.96 7.05 -0.45
CA GLN A 167 13.68 6.50 -0.91
C GLN A 167 13.84 5.81 -2.26
N HIS A 168 14.47 6.50 -3.22
CA HIS A 168 14.72 5.95 -4.54
C HIS A 168 15.63 4.70 -4.51
N ALA A 169 16.71 4.75 -3.72
CA ALA A 169 17.60 3.61 -3.55
C ALA A 169 16.91 2.39 -2.96
N ILE A 170 16.10 2.60 -1.89
CA ILE A 170 15.33 1.55 -1.22
C ILE A 170 14.27 0.97 -2.18
N GLY A 171 13.49 1.84 -2.83
CA GLY A 171 12.45 1.44 -3.76
C GLY A 171 13.02 0.61 -4.93
N SER A 172 14.09 1.09 -5.56
CA SER A 172 14.76 0.39 -6.66
C SER A 172 15.37 -0.94 -6.24
N PHE A 173 15.97 -1.01 -5.05
CA PHE A 173 16.54 -2.24 -4.53
C PHE A 173 15.48 -3.34 -4.38
N PHE A 174 14.38 -3.04 -3.69
CA PHE A 174 13.31 -4.02 -3.46
C PHE A 174 12.56 -4.37 -4.75
N SER A 175 12.36 -3.42 -5.68
CA SER A 175 11.75 -3.71 -6.98
C SER A 175 12.60 -4.72 -7.78
N ARG A 176 13.93 -4.52 -7.84
CA ARG A 176 14.83 -5.48 -8.49
C ARG A 176 14.80 -6.85 -7.82
N LEU A 177 14.67 -6.90 -6.50
CA LEU A 177 14.56 -8.16 -5.77
C LEU A 177 13.25 -8.88 -6.10
N ASP A 178 12.12 -8.18 -6.14
CA ASP A 178 10.82 -8.72 -6.56
C ASP A 178 10.89 -9.28 -8.00
N ASP A 179 11.55 -8.58 -8.93
CA ASP A 179 11.76 -9.04 -10.30
C ASP A 179 12.59 -10.33 -10.36
N LEU A 180 13.67 -10.40 -9.59
CA LEU A 180 14.51 -11.61 -9.52
C LEU A 180 13.75 -12.80 -8.94
N ILE A 181 12.96 -12.61 -7.89
CA ILE A 181 12.12 -13.64 -7.30
C ILE A 181 11.11 -14.15 -8.34
N THR A 182 10.43 -13.24 -9.02
CA THR A 182 9.44 -13.59 -10.05
C THR A 182 10.07 -14.36 -11.20
N LEU A 183 11.24 -13.93 -11.66
CA LEU A 183 11.97 -14.62 -12.72
C LEU A 183 12.38 -16.03 -12.31
N HIS A 184 12.85 -16.19 -11.07
CA HIS A 184 13.24 -17.48 -10.51
C HIS A 184 12.05 -18.44 -10.38
N GLN A 185 10.91 -17.94 -9.92
CA GLN A 185 9.67 -18.71 -9.82
C GLN A 185 9.18 -19.20 -11.20
N ARG A 186 9.22 -18.31 -12.23
CA ARG A 186 8.88 -18.69 -13.62
C ARG A 186 9.80 -19.79 -14.17
N LYS A 187 11.10 -19.70 -13.92
CA LYS A 187 12.04 -20.77 -14.32
C LYS A 187 11.69 -22.12 -13.68
N ARG A 188 11.39 -22.16 -12.38
CA ARG A 188 11.00 -23.40 -11.70
C ARG A 188 9.77 -24.05 -12.32
N LEU A 189 8.76 -23.26 -12.69
CA LEU A 189 7.55 -23.76 -13.33
C LEU A 189 7.81 -24.29 -14.75
N TRP A 190 8.84 -23.79 -15.43
CA TRP A 190 9.22 -24.24 -16.78
C TRP A 190 9.93 -25.62 -16.75
N PHE A 191 10.72 -25.87 -15.72
CA PHE A 191 11.43 -27.16 -15.54
C PHE A 191 10.56 -28.23 -14.86
N ALA A 192 9.38 -27.91 -14.37
CA ALA A 192 8.45 -28.85 -13.73
C ALA A 192 7.39 -29.42 -14.70
N LYS A 193 7.41 -29.00 -15.98
CA LYS A 193 6.61 -29.56 -17.08
C LYS A 193 7.47 -30.48 -17.94
#